data_d035bd511620ec052b43f0f2dfcb84e1
#
_entry.id   d035bd511620ec052b43f0f2dfcb84e1
#
_cell.length_a   1.000
_cell.length_b   1.000
_cell.length_c   1.000
_cell.angle_alpha   90.00
_cell.angle_beta   90.00
_cell.angle_gamma   90.00
#
_symmetry.space_group_name_H-M   'P 1'
#
loop_
_entity.id
_entity.type
_entity.pdbx_description
1 polymer ?
#
loop_
_entity_poly.entity_id
_entity_poly.type
_entity_poly.pdbx_seq_one_letter_code
_entity_poly.pdbx_strand_id
1 'polypeptide(L)'
;MKPAIQYWLSLASPWAWLGSSRFIGLAGRSGATVEVLPVDLGAVFAATGGTDFRRRSPARQGYRQLELARWSKRLGIPITLEPRHYPVDREPASRLVIAARMQGVDVLPLTHAILGAIWHEERDIADWATVREIASACGYASSASGPFYC
;
A
#
# COMPACT_ATOMS: atom_id res chain seq x y z
N MET A 1 21.28 -11.75 15.87
CA MET A 1 20.43 -11.96 14.66
C MET A 1 19.50 -10.76 14.52
N LYS A 2 19.44 -10.13 13.34
CA LYS A 2 18.49 -9.02 13.12
C LYS A 2 17.07 -9.59 13.07
N PRO A 3 16.08 -8.95 13.72
CA PRO A 3 14.69 -9.40 13.61
C PRO A 3 14.19 -9.25 12.18
N ALA A 4 13.42 -10.24 11.71
CA ALA A 4 12.78 -10.24 10.40
C ALA A 4 11.27 -10.11 10.59
N ILE A 5 10.64 -9.21 9.83
CA ILE A 5 9.21 -8.92 9.88
C ILE A 5 8.61 -9.19 8.50
N GLN A 6 7.61 -10.05 8.43
CA GLN A 6 6.78 -10.19 7.24
C GLN A 6 5.63 -9.19 7.33
N TYR A 7 5.56 -8.28 6.35
CA TYR A 7 4.54 -7.25 6.27
C TYR A 7 3.54 -7.55 5.15
N TRP A 8 2.47 -8.24 5.52
CA TRP A 8 1.37 -8.58 4.63
C TRP A 8 0.37 -7.44 4.55
N LEU A 9 0.18 -6.86 3.36
CA LEU A 9 -0.72 -5.72 3.19
C LEU A 9 -1.35 -5.65 1.81
N SER A 10 -2.49 -4.98 1.72
CA SER A 10 -3.00 -4.46 0.45
C SER A 10 -2.44 -3.08 0.19
N LEU A 11 -1.87 -2.85 -0.99
CA LEU A 11 -1.32 -1.56 -1.42
C LEU A 11 -2.37 -0.45 -1.61
N ALA A 12 -3.66 -0.79 -1.46
CA ALA A 12 -4.75 0.19 -1.45
C ALA A 12 -5.42 0.31 -0.08
N SER A 13 -4.78 -0.14 1.00
CA SER A 13 -5.35 -0.05 2.34
C SER A 13 -5.15 1.33 2.96
N PRO A 14 -6.22 2.06 3.34
CA PRO A 14 -6.09 3.33 4.07
C PRO A 14 -5.52 3.14 5.47
N TRP A 15 -5.75 1.98 6.08
CA TRP A 15 -5.20 1.64 7.39
C TRP A 15 -3.68 1.42 7.31
N ALA A 16 -3.22 0.80 6.23
CA ALA A 16 -1.79 0.68 5.95
C ALA A 16 -1.16 2.06 5.73
N TRP A 17 -1.83 2.99 5.01
CA TRP A 17 -1.38 4.37 4.86
C TRP A 17 -1.20 5.05 6.22
N LEU A 18 -2.23 5.05 7.05
CA LEU A 18 -2.20 5.69 8.38
C LEU A 18 -1.16 5.07 9.33
N GLY A 19 -0.77 3.81 9.11
CA GLY A 19 0.22 3.11 9.93
C GLY A 19 1.64 3.14 9.38
N SER A 20 1.84 3.38 8.08
CA SER A 20 3.09 3.10 7.37
C SER A 20 4.29 3.92 7.86
N SER A 21 4.14 5.23 8.06
CA SER A 21 5.24 6.09 8.53
C SER A 21 5.73 5.68 9.93
N ARG A 22 4.80 5.34 10.83
CA ARG A 22 5.14 4.84 12.17
C ARG A 22 5.83 3.48 12.10
N PHE A 23 5.34 2.59 11.24
CA PHE A 23 5.93 1.27 11.04
C PHE A 23 7.36 1.37 10.50
N ILE A 24 7.62 2.21 9.49
CA ILE A 24 8.96 2.50 8.97
C ILE A 24 9.89 2.97 10.09
N GLY A 25 9.44 3.94 10.89
CA GLY A 25 10.22 4.45 12.01
C GLY A 25 10.53 3.39 13.07
N LEU A 26 9.58 2.50 13.37
CA LEU A 26 9.79 1.40 14.33
C LEU A 26 10.77 0.35 13.76
N ALA A 27 10.59 -0.07 12.53
CA ALA A 27 11.47 -1.03 11.86
C ALA A 27 12.92 -0.51 11.82
N GLY A 28 13.10 0.77 11.45
CA GLY A 28 14.41 1.40 11.43
C GLY A 28 15.08 1.43 12.80
N ARG A 29 14.36 1.83 13.86
CA ARG A 29 14.93 1.86 15.22
C ARG A 29 15.24 0.47 15.77
N SER A 30 14.50 -0.55 15.39
CA SER A 30 14.75 -1.93 15.83
C SER A 30 15.84 -2.63 15.01
N GLY A 31 16.28 -2.03 13.90
CA GLY A 31 17.19 -2.66 12.95
C GLY A 31 16.57 -3.88 12.24
N ALA A 32 15.25 -3.99 12.26
CA ALA A 32 14.54 -5.11 11.64
C ALA A 32 14.63 -5.06 10.11
N THR A 33 14.76 -6.24 9.50
CA THR A 33 14.55 -6.41 8.06
C THR A 33 13.05 -6.60 7.81
N VAL A 34 12.49 -5.85 6.86
CA VAL A 34 11.06 -5.96 6.52
C VAL A 34 10.90 -6.59 5.15
N GLU A 35 10.21 -7.71 5.10
CA GLU A 35 9.78 -8.35 3.87
C GLU A 35 8.34 -7.90 3.55
N VAL A 36 8.18 -7.05 2.53
CA VAL A 36 6.87 -6.58 2.10
C VAL A 36 6.20 -7.62 1.21
N LEU A 37 4.98 -8.01 1.57
CA LEU A 37 4.22 -9.08 0.92
C LEU A 37 2.82 -8.55 0.52
N PRO A 38 2.68 -8.00 -0.70
CA PRO A 38 1.38 -7.58 -1.21
C PRO A 38 0.38 -8.75 -1.26
N VAL A 39 -0.85 -8.51 -0.80
CA VAL A 39 -1.91 -9.54 -0.77
C VAL A 39 -3.14 -9.11 -1.54
N ASP A 40 -3.81 -10.06 -2.18
CA ASP A 40 -5.15 -9.89 -2.69
C ASP A 40 -6.18 -10.11 -1.57
N LEU A 41 -6.62 -9.00 -0.96
CA LEU A 41 -7.65 -9.06 0.09
C LEU A 41 -9.00 -9.58 -0.43
N GLY A 42 -9.29 -9.45 -1.73
CA GLY A 42 -10.51 -10.02 -2.30
C GLY A 42 -10.50 -11.55 -2.21
N ALA A 43 -9.40 -12.17 -2.59
CA ALA A 43 -9.20 -13.61 -2.45
C ALA A 43 -9.21 -14.06 -0.97
N VAL A 44 -8.55 -13.30 -0.08
CA VAL A 44 -8.57 -13.58 1.35
C VAL A 44 -10.00 -13.52 1.92
N PHE A 45 -10.77 -12.50 1.59
CA PHE A 45 -12.15 -12.38 2.05
C PHE A 45 -13.03 -13.51 1.53
N ALA A 46 -12.87 -13.91 0.27
CA ALA A 46 -13.61 -15.04 -0.30
C ALA A 46 -13.32 -16.35 0.46
N ALA A 47 -12.07 -16.57 0.86
CA ALA A 47 -11.65 -17.78 1.57
C ALA A 47 -12.05 -17.79 3.06
N THR A 48 -12.21 -16.60 3.68
CA THR A 48 -12.39 -16.47 5.14
C THR A 48 -13.77 -15.97 5.56
N GLY A 49 -14.69 -15.78 4.61
CA GLY A 49 -16.02 -15.20 4.90
C GLY A 49 -16.00 -13.70 5.18
N GLY A 50 -14.91 -13.01 4.87
CA GLY A 50 -14.83 -11.55 4.92
C GLY A 50 -15.71 -10.89 3.87
N THR A 51 -16.01 -9.61 4.07
CA THR A 51 -16.87 -8.84 3.15
C THR A 51 -16.08 -7.68 2.56
N ASP A 52 -16.02 -7.62 1.23
CA ASP A 52 -15.47 -6.47 0.52
C ASP A 52 -16.18 -5.18 0.95
N PHE A 53 -15.46 -4.07 0.96
CA PHE A 53 -15.97 -2.78 1.43
C PHE A 53 -17.25 -2.36 0.70
N ARG A 54 -17.34 -2.54 -0.62
CA ARG A 54 -18.51 -2.16 -1.42
C ARG A 54 -19.76 -2.96 -1.08
N ARG A 55 -19.61 -4.17 -0.57
CA ARG A 55 -20.70 -5.08 -0.18
C ARG A 55 -21.15 -4.91 1.26
N ARG A 56 -20.47 -4.04 2.04
CA ARG A 56 -20.87 -3.76 3.42
C ARG A 56 -22.10 -2.86 3.44
N SER A 57 -22.88 -2.96 4.51
CA SER A 57 -24.04 -2.08 4.71
C SER A 57 -23.62 -0.58 4.73
N PRO A 58 -24.51 0.34 4.33
CA PRO A 58 -24.23 1.78 4.37
C PRO A 58 -23.72 2.26 5.75
N ALA A 59 -24.31 1.75 6.84
CA ALA A 59 -23.88 2.07 8.20
C ALA A 59 -22.42 1.67 8.45
N ARG A 60 -21.97 0.49 7.98
CA ARG A 60 -20.58 0.05 8.12
C ARG A 60 -19.63 0.84 7.23
N GLN A 61 -20.08 1.26 6.05
CA GLN A 61 -19.30 2.12 5.17
C GLN A 61 -19.13 3.51 5.80
N GLY A 62 -20.19 4.12 6.32
CA GLY A 62 -20.15 5.41 7.03
C GLY A 62 -19.28 5.35 8.29
N TYR A 63 -19.40 4.29 9.09
CA TYR A 63 -18.53 4.10 10.26
C TYR A 63 -17.04 4.05 9.88
N ARG A 64 -16.69 3.36 8.80
CA ARG A 64 -15.31 3.34 8.30
C ARG A 64 -14.79 4.73 7.99
N GLN A 65 -15.59 5.59 7.34
CA GLN A 65 -15.20 6.97 7.02
C GLN A 65 -14.93 7.78 8.30
N LEU A 66 -15.82 7.67 9.30
CA LEU A 66 -15.63 8.32 10.58
C LEU A 66 -14.36 7.88 11.29
N GLU A 67 -14.07 6.59 11.29
CA GLU A 67 -12.86 6.04 11.90
C GLU A 67 -11.58 6.51 11.18
N LEU A 68 -11.58 6.52 9.86
CA LEU A 68 -10.44 7.05 9.09
C LEU A 68 -10.19 8.53 9.40
N ALA A 69 -11.25 9.35 9.49
CA ALA A 69 -11.12 10.76 9.86
C ALA A 69 -10.57 10.93 11.28
N ARG A 70 -11.07 10.16 12.25
CA ARG A 70 -10.60 10.20 13.64
C ARG A 70 -9.13 9.81 13.76
N TRP A 71 -8.72 8.72 13.11
CA TRP A 71 -7.34 8.26 13.15
C TRP A 71 -6.39 9.19 12.42
N SER A 72 -6.79 9.75 11.27
CA SER A 72 -6.05 10.78 10.57
C SER A 72 -5.74 11.96 11.49
N LYS A 73 -6.78 12.51 12.13
CA LYS A 73 -6.64 13.62 13.08
C LYS A 73 -5.75 13.26 14.27
N ARG A 74 -5.95 12.09 14.88
CA ARG A 74 -5.17 11.62 16.04
C ARG A 74 -3.70 11.43 15.72
N LEU A 75 -3.39 10.94 14.52
CA LEU A 75 -2.02 10.64 14.10
C LEU A 75 -1.34 11.84 13.43
N GLY A 76 -2.07 12.89 13.07
CA GLY A 76 -1.56 14.00 12.28
C GLY A 76 -1.18 13.61 10.85
N ILE A 77 -1.78 12.55 10.31
CA ILE A 77 -1.49 12.04 8.96
C ILE A 77 -2.65 12.41 8.05
N PRO A 78 -2.43 13.26 7.02
CA PRO A 78 -3.49 13.64 6.09
C PRO A 78 -3.98 12.42 5.29
N ILE A 79 -5.29 12.39 5.05
CA ILE A 79 -5.93 11.37 4.23
C ILE A 79 -7.09 11.98 3.44
N THR A 80 -7.16 11.68 2.14
CA THR A 80 -8.34 11.93 1.32
C THR A 80 -9.33 10.78 1.55
N LEU A 81 -10.46 11.06 2.17
CA LEU A 81 -11.43 10.01 2.55
C LEU A 81 -12.09 9.34 1.35
N GLU A 82 -12.28 10.08 0.26
CA GLU A 82 -12.87 9.63 -1.00
C GLU A 82 -11.93 9.95 -2.17
N PRO A 83 -10.80 9.22 -2.30
CA PRO A 83 -9.85 9.51 -3.38
C PRO A 83 -10.46 9.22 -4.74
N ARG A 84 -10.12 10.05 -5.72
CA ARG A 84 -10.67 10.02 -7.10
C ARG A 84 -10.58 8.65 -7.76
N HIS A 85 -9.48 7.93 -7.56
CA HIS A 85 -9.21 6.65 -8.21
C HIS A 85 -9.51 5.44 -7.32
N TYR A 86 -10.13 5.63 -6.15
CA TYR A 86 -10.48 4.52 -5.27
C TYR A 86 -11.96 4.12 -5.43
N PRO A 87 -12.26 2.84 -5.50
CA PRO A 87 -11.39 1.66 -5.43
C PRO A 87 -10.59 1.46 -6.73
N VAL A 88 -9.35 1.02 -6.58
CA VAL A 88 -8.33 0.97 -7.63
C VAL A 88 -7.83 -0.46 -7.82
N ASP A 89 -7.46 -0.81 -9.05
CA ASP A 89 -6.69 -2.01 -9.31
C ASP A 89 -5.28 -1.87 -8.73
N ARG A 90 -4.88 -2.87 -7.95
CA ARG A 90 -3.61 -2.90 -7.24
C ARG A 90 -2.55 -3.72 -7.96
N GLU A 91 -2.93 -4.40 -9.04
CA GLU A 91 -2.05 -5.36 -9.72
C GLU A 91 -0.76 -4.72 -10.22
N PRO A 92 -0.77 -3.56 -10.94
CA PRO A 92 0.46 -2.92 -11.40
C PRO A 92 1.42 -2.59 -10.26
N ALA A 93 0.92 -1.96 -9.20
CA ALA A 93 1.71 -1.61 -8.03
C ALA A 93 2.25 -2.84 -7.29
N SER A 94 1.42 -3.88 -7.14
CA SER A 94 1.81 -5.13 -6.47
C SER A 94 2.92 -5.85 -7.24
N ARG A 95 2.80 -5.96 -8.55
CA ARG A 95 3.82 -6.56 -9.41
C ARG A 95 5.15 -5.80 -9.33
N LEU A 96 5.10 -4.47 -9.35
CA LEU A 96 6.31 -3.66 -9.22
C LEU A 96 7.02 -3.89 -7.88
N VAL A 97 6.28 -3.85 -6.77
CA VAL A 97 6.83 -4.08 -5.43
C VAL A 97 7.44 -5.48 -5.32
N ILE A 98 6.75 -6.50 -5.83
CA ILE A 98 7.26 -7.88 -5.82
C ILE A 98 8.54 -7.99 -6.65
N ALA A 99 8.55 -7.44 -7.87
CA ALA A 99 9.72 -7.48 -8.75
C ALA A 99 10.93 -6.78 -8.14
N ALA A 100 10.75 -5.60 -7.55
CA ALA A 100 11.81 -4.87 -6.86
C ALA A 100 12.35 -5.65 -5.64
N ARG A 101 11.46 -6.24 -4.84
CA ARG A 101 11.84 -7.10 -3.71
C ARG A 101 12.66 -8.31 -4.16
N MET A 102 12.27 -8.97 -5.24
CA MET A 102 13.00 -10.13 -5.79
C MET A 102 14.42 -9.76 -6.25
N GLN A 103 14.68 -8.50 -6.55
CA GLN A 103 16.01 -7.97 -6.84
C GLN A 103 16.81 -7.60 -5.58
N GLY A 104 16.28 -7.90 -4.39
CA GLY A 104 16.94 -7.62 -3.11
C GLY A 104 16.85 -6.16 -2.66
N VAL A 105 15.96 -5.37 -3.24
CA VAL A 105 15.76 -3.97 -2.90
C VAL A 105 14.86 -3.83 -1.68
N ASP A 106 15.19 -2.91 -0.77
CA ASP A 106 14.26 -2.52 0.30
C ASP A 106 13.08 -1.75 -0.29
N VAL A 107 11.93 -2.40 -0.38
CA VAL A 107 10.72 -1.84 -0.99
C VAL A 107 9.77 -1.17 0.03
N LEU A 108 10.18 -1.03 1.27
CA LEU A 108 9.34 -0.39 2.28
C LEU A 108 9.07 1.10 1.98
N PRO A 109 10.06 1.90 1.55
CA PRO A 109 9.82 3.29 1.12
C PRO A 109 8.90 3.38 -0.11
N LEU A 110 9.08 2.50 -1.10
CA LEU A 110 8.21 2.42 -2.27
C LEU A 110 6.77 2.09 -1.89
N THR A 111 6.58 1.14 -0.98
CA THR A 111 5.26 0.75 -0.45
C THR A 111 4.55 1.95 0.20
N HIS A 112 5.27 2.74 0.99
CA HIS A 112 4.74 3.96 1.60
C HIS A 112 4.33 5.00 0.54
N ALA A 113 5.17 5.23 -0.47
CA ALA A 113 4.89 6.18 -1.54
C ALA A 113 3.65 5.76 -2.36
N ILE A 114 3.49 4.47 -2.66
CA ILE A 114 2.30 3.94 -3.36
C ILE A 114 1.02 4.17 -2.53
N LEU A 115 1.06 3.91 -1.23
CA LEU A 115 -0.08 4.20 -0.35
C LEU A 115 -0.41 5.69 -0.31
N GLY A 116 0.61 6.56 -0.23
CA GLY A 116 0.45 8.02 -0.27
C GLY A 116 -0.12 8.52 -1.60
N ALA A 117 0.28 7.91 -2.71
CA ALA A 117 -0.22 8.24 -4.03
C ALA A 117 -1.75 8.13 -4.12
N ILE A 118 -2.35 7.12 -3.49
CA ILE A 118 -3.81 6.96 -3.43
C ILE A 118 -4.43 7.93 -2.42
N TRP A 119 -3.95 7.87 -1.18
CA TRP A 119 -4.67 8.41 -0.02
C TRP A 119 -4.35 9.87 0.29
N HIS A 120 -3.36 10.44 -0.39
CA HIS A 120 -2.93 11.82 -0.18
C HIS A 120 -2.77 12.61 -1.47
N GLU A 121 -2.26 11.98 -2.53
CA GLU A 121 -1.94 12.65 -3.81
C GLU A 121 -3.00 12.45 -4.89
N GLU A 122 -3.99 11.59 -4.66
CA GLU A 122 -5.08 11.23 -5.58
C GLU A 122 -4.58 10.75 -6.96
N ARG A 123 -3.50 9.96 -6.96
CA ARG A 123 -2.90 9.37 -8.17
C ARG A 123 -3.44 7.96 -8.41
N ASP A 124 -3.47 7.56 -9.68
CA ASP A 124 -3.95 6.25 -10.10
C ASP A 124 -2.82 5.21 -10.12
N ILE A 125 -2.83 4.29 -9.17
CA ILE A 125 -1.85 3.19 -9.12
C ILE A 125 -2.21 2.01 -10.03
N ALA A 126 -3.34 2.04 -10.72
CA ALA A 126 -3.67 1.10 -11.81
C ALA A 126 -2.93 1.47 -13.10
N ASP A 127 -2.47 2.71 -13.22
CA ASP A 127 -1.69 3.16 -14.36
C ASP A 127 -0.21 2.85 -14.21
N TRP A 128 0.34 2.07 -15.14
CA TRP A 128 1.75 1.70 -15.16
C TRP A 128 2.72 2.89 -15.25
N ALA A 129 2.34 3.98 -15.94
CA ALA A 129 3.18 5.17 -16.01
C ALA A 129 3.31 5.81 -14.62
N THR A 130 2.18 5.99 -13.93
CA THR A 130 2.13 6.50 -12.56
C THR A 130 2.97 5.66 -11.60
N VAL A 131 2.84 4.34 -11.65
CA VAL A 131 3.58 3.44 -10.74
C VAL A 131 5.09 3.50 -11.00
N ARG A 132 5.51 3.60 -12.28
CA ARG A 132 6.92 3.78 -12.63
C ARG A 132 7.48 5.11 -12.19
N GLU A 133 6.73 6.19 -12.31
CA GLU A 133 7.14 7.51 -11.80
C GLU A 133 7.36 7.48 -10.29
N ILE A 134 6.45 6.86 -9.54
CA ILE A 134 6.59 6.70 -8.08
C ILE A 134 7.87 5.93 -7.76
N ALA A 135 8.13 4.82 -8.46
CA ALA A 135 9.33 4.03 -8.27
C ALA A 135 10.60 4.84 -8.56
N SER A 136 10.61 5.58 -9.68
CA SER A 136 11.75 6.44 -10.05
C SER A 136 12.02 7.51 -8.99
N ALA A 137 10.96 8.16 -8.47
CA ALA A 137 11.08 9.15 -7.40
C ALA A 137 11.63 8.56 -6.09
N CYS A 138 11.40 7.27 -5.85
CA CYS A 138 11.98 6.54 -4.73
C CYS A 138 13.42 6.03 -5.00
N GLY A 139 14.02 6.35 -6.14
CA GLY A 139 15.37 5.92 -6.50
C GLY A 139 15.44 4.51 -7.12
N TYR A 140 14.30 3.90 -7.43
CA TYR A 140 14.26 2.63 -8.15
C TYR A 140 14.34 2.90 -9.66
N ALA A 141 15.56 2.95 -10.20
CA ALA A 141 15.74 3.06 -11.64
C ALA A 141 15.15 1.81 -12.33
N SER A 142 14.19 2.03 -13.20
CA SER A 142 13.71 0.99 -14.11
C SER A 142 14.84 0.65 -15.09
N SER A 143 15.68 -0.31 -14.75
CA SER A 143 16.59 -0.95 -15.72
C SER A 143 15.84 -1.90 -16.66
N ALA A 144 14.52 -1.80 -16.69
CA ALA A 144 13.66 -2.68 -17.46
C ALA A 144 13.05 -1.94 -18.66
N SER A 145 13.82 -1.85 -19.74
CA SER A 145 13.30 -1.84 -21.09
C SER A 145 12.79 -3.23 -21.54
N GLY A 146 12.34 -4.07 -20.60
CA GLY A 146 11.73 -5.35 -20.86
C GLY A 146 10.35 -5.45 -20.21
N PRO A 147 9.37 -6.06 -20.89
CA PRO A 147 8.09 -6.35 -20.25
C PRO A 147 8.35 -7.29 -19.07
N PHE A 148 7.74 -6.99 -17.91
CA PHE A 148 7.69 -7.93 -16.80
C PHE A 148 6.79 -9.11 -17.24
N TYR A 149 7.40 -10.13 -17.84
CA TYR A 149 6.72 -11.39 -18.08
C TYR A 149 6.79 -12.23 -16.80
N CYS A 150 5.63 -12.65 -16.31
CA CYS A 150 5.49 -13.86 -15.51
C CYS A 150 5.41 -15.05 -16.45
#